data_eb046accb71071114f95fb5755d10e42
#
_entry.id   eb046accb71071114f95fb5755d10e42
#
_cell.length_a   1.000
_cell.length_b   1.000
_cell.length_c   1.000
_cell.angle_alpha   90.00
_cell.angle_beta   90.00
_cell.angle_gamma   90.00
#
_symmetry.space_group_name_H-M   'P 1'
#
loop_
_entity.id
_entity.type
_entity.pdbx_description
1 polymer ?
#
loop_
_entity_poly.entity_id
_entity_poly.type
_entity_poly.pdbx_seq_one_letter_code
_entity_poly.pdbx_strand_id
1 'polypeptide(L)'
;MLENDLTNIEMLIMKCIWDTPEELAVINYTSGTTSYSKGVMIPYRALWSNTQFAFDVLKMNPGDKLVSMLPMAHMYGLAFEFLYEFCVGCHIYFLTRTPSPKIIFQAFSEVKPNLVVAVPLIIEKIIKKNVLPKLETPAMKILLKVPIINDKIKATVREQMINAFGGNFYEIIVGGAAFNQEIEQFLKSIDFPYTVGYGMTECAPIICYEDWKYFKPGSCGKAAPR
;
A
#
# COMPACT_ATOMS: atom_id res chain seq x y z
N MET A 1 3.79 -1.34 31.60
CA MET A 1 4.72 -0.20 31.39
C MET A 1 4.64 0.32 29.96
N LEU A 2 4.58 -0.54 28.93
CA LEU A 2 4.44 -0.12 27.52
C LEU A 2 3.07 0.48 27.15
N GLU A 3 1.98 0.04 27.76
CA GLU A 3 0.63 0.60 27.52
C GLU A 3 0.50 2.08 27.95
N ASN A 4 1.18 2.49 29.01
CA ASN A 4 1.14 3.90 29.45
C ASN A 4 1.94 4.84 28.53
N ASP A 5 2.99 4.34 27.86
CA ASP A 5 3.81 5.15 26.95
C ASP A 5 3.10 5.39 25.60
N LEU A 6 2.36 4.39 25.08
CA LEU A 6 1.54 4.55 23.89
C LEU A 6 0.41 5.58 24.11
N THR A 7 -0.27 5.52 25.25
CA THR A 7 -1.32 6.48 25.62
C THR A 7 -0.78 7.91 25.71
N ASN A 8 0.46 8.10 26.18
CA ASN A 8 1.11 9.41 26.24
C ASN A 8 1.48 9.96 24.85
N ILE A 9 1.92 9.12 23.92
CA ILE A 9 2.23 9.51 22.54
C ILE A 9 0.95 9.85 21.78
N GLU A 10 -0.08 9.01 21.91
CA GLU A 10 -1.40 9.31 21.33
C GLU A 10 -1.97 10.63 21.87
N MET A 11 -1.89 10.85 23.19
CA MET A 11 -2.32 12.13 23.79
C MET A 11 -1.48 13.30 23.31
N LEU A 12 -0.18 13.14 23.09
CA LEU A 12 0.68 14.21 22.58
C LEU A 12 0.34 14.58 21.15
N ILE A 13 0.15 13.57 20.28
CA ILE A 13 -0.30 13.76 18.89
C ILE A 13 -1.69 14.40 18.88
N MET A 14 -2.63 13.88 19.67
CA MET A 14 -3.96 14.43 19.80
C MET A 14 -3.93 15.89 20.30
N LYS A 15 -3.10 16.21 21.29
CA LYS A 15 -2.97 17.55 21.81
C LYS A 15 -2.47 18.53 20.74
N CYS A 16 -1.44 18.20 19.97
CA CYS A 16 -0.96 19.04 18.87
C CYS A 16 -2.06 19.27 17.82
N ILE A 17 -2.87 18.27 17.51
CA ILE A 17 -3.95 18.35 16.54
C ILE A 17 -5.11 19.24 17.03
N TRP A 18 -5.49 19.09 18.32
CA TRP A 18 -6.61 19.83 18.90
C TRP A 18 -6.24 21.28 19.23
N ASP A 19 -5.02 21.52 19.71
CA ASP A 19 -4.60 22.86 20.13
C ASP A 19 -4.23 23.74 18.93
N THR A 20 -3.65 23.17 17.86
CA THR A 20 -3.17 23.94 16.70
C THR A 20 -3.38 23.20 15.36
N PRO A 21 -4.63 22.88 14.99
CA PRO A 21 -4.91 22.04 13.81
C PRO A 21 -4.43 22.64 12.49
N GLU A 22 -4.39 23.95 12.38
CA GLU A 22 -3.95 24.70 11.18
C GLU A 22 -2.44 24.96 11.16
N GLU A 23 -1.73 24.64 12.23
CA GLU A 23 -0.28 24.80 12.27
C GLU A 23 0.41 23.86 11.27
N LEU A 24 1.50 24.36 10.68
CA LEU A 24 2.29 23.62 9.72
C LEU A 24 2.96 22.40 10.36
N ALA A 25 2.61 21.23 9.90
CA ALA A 25 3.21 19.96 10.34
C ALA A 25 4.41 19.55 9.48
N VAL A 26 4.29 19.66 8.15
CA VAL A 26 5.34 19.26 7.22
C VAL A 26 5.27 20.07 5.92
N ILE A 27 6.43 20.33 5.31
CA ILE A 27 6.52 20.81 3.94
C ILE A 27 7.00 19.67 3.06
N ASN A 28 6.17 19.23 2.12
CA ASN A 28 6.49 18.17 1.19
C ASN A 28 6.67 18.74 -0.22
N TYR A 29 7.80 18.41 -0.87
CA TYR A 29 8.13 18.95 -2.17
C TYR A 29 7.61 18.07 -3.31
N THR A 30 6.96 18.71 -4.29
CA THR A 30 6.53 18.05 -5.54
C THR A 30 7.36 18.57 -6.70
N SER A 31 7.64 17.70 -7.67
CA SER A 31 8.42 18.06 -8.86
C SER A 31 7.73 19.05 -9.81
N GLY A 32 6.46 19.41 -9.57
CA GLY A 32 5.69 20.37 -10.33
C GLY A 32 5.69 20.12 -11.86
N THR A 33 4.66 20.54 -12.53
CA THR A 33 4.61 20.57 -14.02
C THR A 33 5.42 21.74 -14.62
N THR A 34 5.84 22.67 -13.80
CA THR A 34 6.72 23.80 -14.12
C THR A 34 8.11 23.52 -13.53
N SER A 35 9.18 24.03 -14.15
CA SER A 35 10.59 23.76 -13.87
C SER A 35 11.06 23.90 -12.41
N TYR A 36 10.22 24.32 -11.50
CA TYR A 36 10.54 24.54 -10.09
C TYR A 36 9.77 23.60 -9.17
N SER A 37 10.48 22.98 -8.21
CA SER A 37 9.85 22.24 -7.12
C SER A 37 8.97 23.14 -6.27
N LYS A 38 7.77 22.67 -5.92
CA LYS A 38 6.84 23.40 -5.06
C LYS A 38 6.77 22.73 -3.70
N GLY A 39 6.92 23.52 -2.64
CA GLY A 39 6.70 23.07 -1.27
C GLY A 39 5.22 23.14 -0.92
N VAL A 40 4.62 21.98 -0.73
CA VAL A 40 3.22 21.87 -0.26
C VAL A 40 3.23 21.94 1.25
N MET A 41 2.52 22.89 1.82
CA MET A 41 2.38 23.11 3.25
C MET A 41 1.24 22.25 3.79
N ILE A 42 1.56 21.25 4.60
CA ILE A 42 0.61 20.29 5.16
C ILE A 42 0.38 20.61 6.64
N PRO A 43 -0.83 21.01 7.05
CA PRO A 43 -1.15 21.23 8.46
C PRO A 43 -1.38 19.92 9.22
N TYR A 44 -1.31 19.96 10.55
CA TYR A 44 -1.57 18.80 11.42
C TYR A 44 -2.92 18.14 11.15
N ARG A 45 -3.99 18.93 10.97
CA ARG A 45 -5.32 18.38 10.70
C ARG A 45 -5.38 17.51 9.45
N ALA A 46 -4.57 17.82 8.41
CA ALA A 46 -4.55 17.06 7.17
C ALA A 46 -3.88 15.70 7.34
N LEU A 47 -2.76 15.64 8.08
CA LEU A 47 -2.11 14.37 8.44
C LEU A 47 -3.03 13.51 9.29
N TRP A 48 -3.66 14.12 10.30
CA TRP A 48 -4.58 13.42 11.18
C TRP A 48 -5.80 12.88 10.44
N SER A 49 -6.41 13.69 9.56
CA SER A 49 -7.54 13.24 8.74
C SER A 49 -7.21 11.98 7.93
N ASN A 50 -6.03 11.92 7.33
CA ASN A 50 -5.56 10.74 6.59
C ASN A 50 -5.30 9.55 7.53
N THR A 51 -4.73 9.78 8.69
CA THR A 51 -4.52 8.73 9.71
C THR A 51 -5.86 8.18 10.22
N GLN A 52 -6.84 9.06 10.52
CA GLN A 52 -8.19 8.64 10.92
C GLN A 52 -8.90 7.85 9.81
N PHE A 53 -8.78 8.30 8.56
CA PHE A 53 -9.27 7.51 7.42
C PHE A 53 -8.67 6.10 7.40
N ALA A 54 -7.37 5.98 7.62
CA ALA A 54 -6.70 4.67 7.67
C ALA A 54 -7.22 3.80 8.82
N PHE A 55 -7.47 4.36 10.01
CA PHE A 55 -8.10 3.65 11.13
C PHE A 55 -9.51 3.15 10.78
N ASP A 56 -10.28 3.92 10.01
CA ASP A 56 -11.64 3.53 9.65
C ASP A 56 -11.68 2.37 8.63
N VAL A 57 -10.67 2.26 7.75
CA VAL A 57 -10.74 1.35 6.59
C VAL A 57 -9.68 0.24 6.59
N LEU A 58 -8.51 0.46 7.17
CA LEU A 58 -7.44 -0.53 7.21
C LEU A 58 -7.54 -1.38 8.48
N LYS A 59 -7.11 -2.64 8.38
CA LYS A 59 -7.35 -3.67 9.43
C LYS A 59 -6.05 -4.05 10.12
N MET A 60 -5.25 -3.06 10.49
CA MET A 60 -4.02 -3.32 11.26
C MET A 60 -4.31 -3.31 12.77
N ASN A 61 -3.59 -4.14 13.50
CA ASN A 61 -3.68 -4.26 14.95
C ASN A 61 -2.31 -4.00 15.60
N PRO A 62 -2.27 -3.63 16.88
CA PRO A 62 -1.00 -3.53 17.61
C PRO A 62 -0.16 -4.80 17.48
N GLY A 63 1.11 -4.64 17.12
CA GLY A 63 2.03 -5.77 16.90
C GLY A 63 2.03 -6.35 15.48
N ASP A 64 1.09 -5.95 14.60
CA ASP A 64 1.15 -6.30 13.19
C ASP A 64 2.42 -5.73 12.53
N LYS A 65 2.79 -6.30 11.40
CA LYS A 65 4.07 -6.01 10.75
C LYS A 65 3.87 -5.37 9.39
N LEU A 66 4.72 -4.39 9.10
CA LEU A 66 4.79 -3.76 7.78
C LEU A 66 6.26 -3.63 7.36
N VAL A 67 6.54 -3.76 6.06
CA VAL A 67 7.83 -3.43 5.46
C VAL A 67 7.71 -2.07 4.77
N SER A 68 8.37 -1.06 5.32
CA SER A 68 8.44 0.28 4.72
C SER A 68 9.49 0.28 3.61
N MET A 69 9.03 0.49 2.38
CA MET A 69 9.87 0.46 1.17
C MET A 69 9.72 1.71 0.30
N LEU A 70 8.74 2.57 0.61
CA LEU A 70 8.54 3.83 -0.07
C LEU A 70 9.38 4.94 0.58
N PRO A 71 9.81 5.95 -0.18
CA PRO A 71 10.51 7.08 0.40
C PRO A 71 9.64 7.84 1.40
N MET A 72 10.13 8.03 2.62
CA MET A 72 9.45 8.84 3.67
C MET A 72 9.32 10.32 3.29
N ALA A 73 10.09 10.79 2.30
CA ALA A 73 9.97 12.13 1.74
C ALA A 73 8.71 12.30 0.87
N HIS A 74 7.99 11.24 0.55
CA HIS A 74 6.72 11.28 -0.17
C HIS A 74 5.55 11.05 0.77
N MET A 75 4.48 11.84 0.62
CA MET A 75 3.30 11.76 1.50
C MET A 75 2.70 10.36 1.58
N TYR A 76 2.74 9.58 0.49
CA TYR A 76 2.22 8.21 0.49
C TYR A 76 2.99 7.29 1.46
N GLY A 77 4.33 7.33 1.42
CA GLY A 77 5.16 6.59 2.38
C GLY A 77 5.03 7.13 3.80
N LEU A 78 5.05 8.45 3.98
CA LEU A 78 4.92 9.07 5.30
C LEU A 78 3.59 8.72 5.98
N ALA A 79 2.48 8.81 5.26
CA ALA A 79 1.15 8.61 5.84
C ALA A 79 0.82 7.12 6.07
N PHE A 80 1.15 6.23 5.10
CA PHE A 80 0.68 4.85 5.07
C PHE A 80 1.77 3.76 5.16
N GLU A 81 3.02 4.13 5.47
CA GLU A 81 4.06 3.20 5.89
C GLU A 81 4.72 3.63 7.21
N PHE A 82 4.30 4.78 7.76
CA PHE A 82 4.86 5.26 9.02
C PHE A 82 3.79 5.80 9.98
N LEU A 83 3.12 6.93 9.67
CA LEU A 83 2.25 7.59 10.65
C LEU A 83 1.10 6.71 11.12
N TYR A 84 0.37 6.10 10.21
CA TYR A 84 -0.74 5.22 10.55
C TYR A 84 -0.26 4.01 11.35
N GLU A 85 0.74 3.29 10.86
CA GLU A 85 1.27 2.09 11.52
C GLU A 85 1.88 2.40 12.89
N PHE A 86 2.54 3.55 13.02
CA PHE A 86 3.07 4.02 14.30
C PHE A 86 1.94 4.29 15.29
N CYS A 87 0.87 4.97 14.86
CA CYS A 87 -0.30 5.24 15.70
C CYS A 87 -1.07 3.97 16.09
N VAL A 88 -1.08 2.94 15.23
CA VAL A 88 -1.66 1.61 15.56
C VAL A 88 -0.79 0.84 16.54
N GLY A 89 0.52 1.09 16.60
CA GLY A 89 1.48 0.30 17.38
C GLY A 89 1.99 -0.93 16.62
N CYS A 90 2.16 -0.80 15.31
CA CYS A 90 2.72 -1.85 14.45
C CYS A 90 4.26 -1.91 14.55
N HIS A 91 4.83 -3.05 14.14
CA HIS A 91 6.26 -3.19 13.91
C HIS A 91 6.60 -2.77 12.47
N ILE A 92 7.29 -1.65 12.32
CA ILE A 92 7.71 -1.10 11.03
C ILE A 92 9.16 -1.53 10.73
N TYR A 93 9.35 -2.26 9.63
CA TYR A 93 10.66 -2.73 9.16
C TYR A 93 11.12 -1.89 7.97
N PHE A 94 12.04 -0.97 8.19
CA PHE A 94 12.58 -0.11 7.13
C PHE A 94 13.58 -0.85 6.24
N LEU A 95 13.37 -0.82 4.93
CA LEU A 95 14.37 -1.29 3.98
C LEU A 95 15.57 -0.32 3.93
N THR A 96 16.74 -0.80 4.30
CA THR A 96 17.99 -0.02 4.28
C THR A 96 18.68 0.00 2.91
N ARG A 97 18.14 -0.76 1.94
CA ARG A 97 18.68 -0.88 0.58
C ARG A 97 17.63 -0.43 -0.44
N THR A 98 18.08 0.05 -1.58
CA THR A 98 17.18 0.40 -2.71
C THR A 98 16.25 -0.77 -3.04
N PRO A 99 14.92 -0.55 -3.05
CA PRO A 99 13.96 -1.59 -3.33
C PRO A 99 14.18 -2.23 -4.69
N SER A 100 14.44 -3.53 -4.70
CA SER A 100 14.46 -4.36 -5.91
C SER A 100 13.60 -5.60 -5.66
N PRO A 101 13.05 -6.27 -6.68
CA PRO A 101 12.22 -7.45 -6.46
C PRO A 101 12.86 -8.49 -5.55
N LYS A 102 14.16 -8.74 -5.70
CA LYS A 102 14.90 -9.69 -4.86
C LYS A 102 14.95 -9.28 -3.40
N ILE A 103 15.27 -8.00 -3.12
CA ILE A 103 15.34 -7.46 -1.75
C ILE A 103 13.96 -7.45 -1.10
N ILE A 104 12.93 -7.05 -1.88
CA ILE A 104 11.55 -7.01 -1.40
C ILE A 104 11.06 -8.41 -1.04
N PHE A 105 11.25 -9.41 -1.89
CA PHE A 105 10.86 -10.79 -1.60
C PHE A 105 11.59 -11.36 -0.39
N GLN A 106 12.88 -11.06 -0.24
CA GLN A 106 13.64 -11.46 0.94
C GLN A 106 13.03 -10.84 2.20
N ALA A 107 12.80 -9.54 2.21
CA ALA A 107 12.19 -8.84 3.35
C ALA A 107 10.80 -9.39 3.68
N PHE A 108 9.96 -9.62 2.66
CA PHE A 108 8.61 -10.17 2.86
C PHE A 108 8.63 -11.61 3.40
N SER A 109 9.58 -12.44 2.96
CA SER A 109 9.71 -13.81 3.48
C SER A 109 10.15 -13.85 4.94
N GLU A 110 10.99 -12.90 5.35
CA GLU A 110 11.50 -12.78 6.73
C GLU A 110 10.47 -12.12 7.67
N VAL A 111 9.89 -11.01 7.25
CA VAL A 111 8.97 -10.19 8.07
C VAL A 111 7.56 -10.75 8.07
N LYS A 112 7.06 -11.22 6.92
CA LYS A 112 5.67 -11.65 6.69
C LYS A 112 4.68 -10.54 7.05
N PRO A 113 4.66 -9.43 6.28
CA PRO A 113 3.85 -8.26 6.60
C PRO A 113 2.35 -8.58 6.59
N ASN A 114 1.57 -7.83 7.37
CA ASN A 114 0.12 -7.93 7.44
C ASN A 114 -0.57 -7.04 6.40
N LEU A 115 0.08 -5.95 6.01
CA LEU A 115 -0.32 -5.04 4.95
C LEU A 115 0.87 -4.76 4.05
N VAL A 116 0.63 -4.60 2.74
CA VAL A 116 1.65 -4.19 1.77
C VAL A 116 1.21 -2.91 1.09
N VAL A 117 2.04 -1.87 1.20
CA VAL A 117 1.87 -0.59 0.49
C VAL A 117 2.90 -0.54 -0.62
N ALA A 118 2.48 -0.30 -1.87
CA ALA A 118 3.38 -0.43 -3.02
C ALA A 118 3.09 0.61 -4.11
N VAL A 119 4.07 0.82 -4.98
CA VAL A 119 3.86 1.56 -6.24
C VAL A 119 3.70 0.57 -7.42
N PRO A 120 2.97 0.96 -8.48
CA PRO A 120 2.71 0.12 -9.64
C PRO A 120 3.94 -0.58 -10.20
N LEU A 121 5.03 0.16 -10.35
CA LEU A 121 6.27 -0.33 -10.95
C LEU A 121 6.83 -1.58 -10.26
N ILE A 122 6.70 -1.68 -8.95
CA ILE A 122 7.17 -2.83 -8.17
C ILE A 122 6.33 -4.05 -8.50
N ILE A 123 5.01 -3.93 -8.39
CA ILE A 123 4.06 -5.02 -8.63
C ILE A 123 4.13 -5.48 -10.10
N GLU A 124 4.17 -4.55 -11.03
CA GLU A 124 4.30 -4.85 -12.47
C GLU A 124 5.57 -5.61 -12.80
N LYS A 125 6.71 -5.19 -12.27
CA LYS A 125 7.98 -5.89 -12.47
C LYS A 125 7.94 -7.33 -11.94
N ILE A 126 7.33 -7.51 -10.77
CA ILE A 126 7.17 -8.83 -10.15
C ILE A 126 6.31 -9.73 -11.06
N ILE A 127 5.16 -9.25 -11.49
CA ILE A 127 4.23 -10.03 -12.30
C ILE A 127 4.80 -10.31 -13.69
N LYS A 128 5.27 -9.29 -14.38
CA LYS A 128 5.83 -9.42 -15.75
C LYS A 128 7.05 -10.33 -15.80
N LYS A 129 7.90 -10.32 -14.77
CA LYS A 129 9.13 -11.12 -14.75
C LYS A 129 8.93 -12.56 -14.26
N ASN A 130 8.07 -12.75 -13.26
CA ASN A 130 8.02 -14.02 -12.52
C ASN A 130 6.74 -14.83 -12.76
N VAL A 131 5.66 -14.21 -13.20
CA VAL A 131 4.34 -14.84 -13.31
C VAL A 131 3.91 -15.00 -14.76
N LEU A 132 3.78 -13.90 -15.53
CA LEU A 132 3.25 -13.94 -16.88
C LEU A 132 4.02 -14.88 -17.82
N PRO A 133 5.38 -14.93 -17.82
CA PRO A 133 6.10 -15.83 -18.73
C PRO A 133 5.75 -17.32 -18.54
N LYS A 134 5.39 -17.70 -17.30
CA LYS A 134 4.99 -19.08 -16.99
C LYS A 134 3.60 -19.42 -17.54
N LEU A 135 2.70 -18.42 -17.55
CA LEU A 135 1.32 -18.57 -18.02
C LEU A 135 1.21 -18.47 -19.54
N GLU A 136 2.16 -17.78 -20.20
CA GLU A 136 2.17 -17.57 -21.64
C GLU A 136 2.72 -18.72 -22.47
N THR A 137 3.23 -19.78 -21.83
CA THR A 137 3.72 -20.96 -22.54
C THR A 137 2.59 -21.63 -23.36
N PRO A 138 2.89 -22.20 -24.56
CA PRO A 138 1.86 -22.83 -25.40
C PRO A 138 1.06 -23.91 -24.65
N ALA A 139 1.74 -24.73 -23.83
CA ALA A 139 1.09 -25.76 -23.03
C ALA A 139 0.12 -25.15 -22.00
N MET A 140 0.53 -24.08 -21.30
CA MET A 140 -0.31 -23.42 -20.31
C MET A 140 -1.52 -22.73 -20.95
N LYS A 141 -1.36 -22.09 -22.12
CA LYS A 141 -2.47 -21.50 -22.88
C LYS A 141 -3.53 -22.53 -23.28
N ILE A 142 -3.13 -23.77 -23.56
CA ILE A 142 -4.08 -24.88 -23.85
C ILE A 142 -4.81 -25.29 -22.56
N LEU A 143 -4.07 -25.48 -21.45
CA LEU A 143 -4.65 -25.88 -20.16
C LEU A 143 -5.62 -24.83 -19.60
N LEU A 144 -5.35 -23.56 -19.80
CA LEU A 144 -6.22 -22.44 -19.38
C LEU A 144 -7.55 -22.37 -20.12
N LYS A 145 -7.72 -23.10 -21.24
CA LYS A 145 -9.00 -23.20 -21.96
C LYS A 145 -9.96 -24.23 -21.36
N VAL A 146 -9.46 -25.11 -20.47
CA VAL A 146 -10.29 -26.13 -19.80
C VAL A 146 -10.76 -25.56 -18.44
N PRO A 147 -12.07 -25.31 -18.23
CA PRO A 147 -12.57 -24.57 -17.06
C PRO A 147 -12.05 -25.10 -15.71
N ILE A 148 -12.20 -26.40 -15.45
CA ILE A 148 -11.77 -27.01 -14.17
C ILE A 148 -10.25 -26.88 -13.95
N ILE A 149 -9.45 -26.98 -15.01
CA ILE A 149 -8.00 -26.86 -14.97
C ILE A 149 -7.62 -25.39 -14.79
N ASN A 150 -8.31 -24.48 -15.47
CA ASN A 150 -8.12 -23.03 -15.35
C ASN A 150 -8.28 -22.57 -13.89
N ASP A 151 -9.36 -22.98 -13.23
CA ASP A 151 -9.61 -22.58 -11.84
C ASP A 151 -8.54 -23.09 -10.88
N LYS A 152 -8.07 -24.33 -11.08
CA LYS A 152 -6.94 -24.89 -10.31
C LYS A 152 -5.64 -24.14 -10.56
N ILE A 153 -5.33 -23.79 -11.81
CA ILE A 153 -4.14 -23.01 -12.16
C ILE A 153 -4.20 -21.63 -11.53
N LYS A 154 -5.34 -20.95 -11.63
CA LYS A 154 -5.55 -19.63 -11.01
C LYS A 154 -5.37 -19.67 -9.50
N ALA A 155 -5.95 -20.66 -8.83
CA ALA A 155 -5.78 -20.86 -7.39
C ALA A 155 -4.31 -21.09 -7.01
N THR A 156 -3.59 -21.95 -7.75
CA THR A 156 -2.16 -22.19 -7.53
C THR A 156 -1.32 -20.92 -7.76
N VAL A 157 -1.60 -20.16 -8.81
CA VAL A 157 -0.91 -18.90 -9.10
C VAL A 157 -1.17 -17.87 -8.00
N ARG A 158 -2.43 -17.74 -7.56
CA ARG A 158 -2.80 -16.88 -6.43
C ARG A 158 -2.02 -17.24 -5.18
N GLU A 159 -2.00 -18.51 -4.80
CA GLU A 159 -1.28 -19.00 -3.62
C GLU A 159 0.23 -18.73 -3.71
N GLN A 160 0.86 -19.03 -4.86
CA GLN A 160 2.27 -18.73 -5.07
C GLN A 160 2.58 -17.24 -4.96
N MET A 161 1.70 -16.37 -5.48
CA MET A 161 1.85 -14.93 -5.35
C MET A 161 1.69 -14.49 -3.90
N ILE A 162 0.66 -14.97 -3.20
CA ILE A 162 0.46 -14.66 -1.77
C ILE A 162 1.71 -15.05 -0.97
N ASN A 163 2.24 -16.24 -1.19
CA ASN A 163 3.45 -16.73 -0.52
C ASN A 163 4.69 -15.88 -0.85
N ALA A 164 4.83 -15.40 -2.10
CA ALA A 164 5.93 -14.53 -2.49
C ALA A 164 5.90 -13.16 -1.78
N PHE A 165 4.71 -12.69 -1.38
CA PHE A 165 4.52 -11.49 -0.57
C PHE A 165 4.50 -11.77 0.94
N GLY A 166 5.00 -12.92 1.38
CA GLY A 166 5.13 -13.30 2.80
C GLY A 166 4.00 -14.15 3.36
N GLY A 167 2.91 -14.34 2.61
CA GLY A 167 1.81 -15.25 2.94
C GLY A 167 0.86 -14.79 4.05
N ASN A 168 1.07 -13.62 4.64
CA ASN A 168 0.33 -13.18 5.83
C ASN A 168 -0.48 -11.88 5.64
N PHE A 169 -0.30 -11.17 4.53
CA PHE A 169 -1.00 -9.91 4.30
C PHE A 169 -2.48 -10.12 3.95
N TYR A 170 -3.31 -9.19 4.36
CA TYR A 170 -4.73 -9.19 4.00
C TYR A 170 -5.02 -8.40 2.71
N GLU A 171 -4.15 -7.45 2.35
CA GLU A 171 -4.32 -6.58 1.19
C GLU A 171 -2.99 -5.99 0.71
N ILE A 172 -2.90 -5.75 -0.60
CA ILE A 172 -1.86 -4.91 -1.20
C ILE A 172 -2.51 -3.63 -1.70
N ILE A 173 -2.08 -2.47 -1.20
CA ILE A 173 -2.53 -1.17 -1.68
C ILE A 173 -1.51 -0.64 -2.68
N VAL A 174 -1.95 -0.39 -3.91
CA VAL A 174 -1.13 0.15 -4.99
C VAL A 174 -1.48 1.61 -5.21
N GLY A 175 -0.51 2.50 -5.14
CA GLY A 175 -0.75 3.94 -5.28
C GLY A 175 0.44 4.71 -5.85
N GLY A 176 0.29 6.02 -6.01
CA GLY A 176 1.34 6.94 -6.44
C GLY A 176 1.55 7.07 -7.95
N ALA A 177 0.97 6.18 -8.77
CA ALA A 177 0.95 6.27 -10.23
C ALA A 177 -0.18 5.43 -10.82
N ALA A 178 -0.47 5.61 -12.12
CA ALA A 178 -1.43 4.77 -12.82
C ALA A 178 -0.97 3.31 -12.88
N PHE A 179 -1.86 2.39 -12.60
CA PHE A 179 -1.58 0.96 -12.64
C PHE A 179 -1.94 0.36 -14.01
N ASN A 180 -1.18 -0.61 -14.48
CA ASN A 180 -1.39 -1.24 -15.77
C ASN A 180 -2.69 -2.06 -15.78
N GLN A 181 -3.62 -1.73 -16.67
CA GLN A 181 -4.94 -2.34 -16.72
C GLN A 181 -4.92 -3.86 -17.00
N GLU A 182 -3.99 -4.35 -17.83
CA GLU A 182 -3.86 -5.78 -18.10
C GLU A 182 -3.46 -6.55 -16.83
N ILE A 183 -2.58 -5.94 -16.03
CA ILE A 183 -2.16 -6.50 -14.74
C ILE A 183 -3.29 -6.44 -13.74
N GLU A 184 -4.05 -5.35 -13.67
CA GLU A 184 -5.24 -5.27 -12.82
C GLU A 184 -6.26 -6.38 -13.15
N GLN A 185 -6.57 -6.55 -14.45
CA GLN A 185 -7.46 -7.59 -14.91
C GLN A 185 -6.94 -9.00 -14.58
N PHE A 186 -5.64 -9.21 -14.74
CA PHE A 186 -5.00 -10.46 -14.35
C PHE A 186 -5.15 -10.73 -12.85
N LEU A 187 -4.78 -9.79 -11.98
CA LEU A 187 -4.91 -9.91 -10.54
C LEU A 187 -6.36 -10.18 -10.11
N LYS A 188 -7.32 -9.48 -10.71
CA LYS A 188 -8.75 -9.72 -10.49
C LYS A 188 -9.16 -11.12 -10.94
N SER A 189 -8.64 -11.61 -12.08
CA SER A 189 -8.98 -12.92 -12.62
C SER A 189 -8.57 -14.10 -11.72
N ILE A 190 -7.58 -13.90 -10.87
CA ILE A 190 -7.09 -14.87 -9.88
C ILE A 190 -7.57 -14.55 -8.46
N ASP A 191 -8.46 -13.58 -8.30
CA ASP A 191 -8.99 -13.11 -7.01
C ASP A 191 -7.89 -12.73 -6.01
N PHE A 192 -6.83 -12.05 -6.49
CA PHE A 192 -5.71 -11.61 -5.66
C PHE A 192 -6.11 -10.39 -4.82
N PRO A 193 -5.74 -10.33 -3.51
CA PRO A 193 -6.17 -9.26 -2.61
C PRO A 193 -5.38 -7.97 -2.84
N TYR A 194 -5.78 -7.17 -3.82
CA TYR A 194 -5.20 -5.86 -4.12
C TYR A 194 -6.26 -4.79 -4.31
N THR A 195 -5.88 -3.56 -4.08
CA THR A 195 -6.66 -2.36 -4.41
C THR A 195 -5.75 -1.28 -4.99
N VAL A 196 -6.34 -0.31 -5.67
CA VAL A 196 -5.65 0.89 -6.15
C VAL A 196 -6.20 2.10 -5.42
N GLY A 197 -5.32 2.79 -4.69
CA GLY A 197 -5.63 4.08 -4.07
C GLY A 197 -5.18 5.25 -4.95
N TYR A 198 -5.90 6.35 -4.87
CA TYR A 198 -5.54 7.60 -5.53
C TYR A 198 -5.38 8.73 -4.52
N GLY A 199 -4.33 9.50 -4.70
CA GLY A 199 -4.03 10.65 -3.85
C GLY A 199 -3.07 11.62 -4.50
N MET A 200 -2.87 12.74 -3.85
CA MET A 200 -1.91 13.77 -4.23
C MET A 200 -1.35 14.45 -2.98
N THR A 201 -0.15 15.00 -3.08
CA THR A 201 0.54 15.61 -1.93
C THR A 201 -0.31 16.67 -1.23
N GLU A 202 -1.04 17.47 -1.99
CA GLU A 202 -1.92 18.54 -1.52
C GLU A 202 -3.11 18.03 -0.68
N CYS A 203 -3.41 16.72 -0.74
CA CYS A 203 -4.48 16.06 0.03
C CYS A 203 -3.95 15.23 1.22
N ALA A 204 -2.66 15.18 1.46
CA ALA A 204 -1.94 14.61 2.60
C ALA A 204 -2.05 13.07 2.83
N PRO A 205 -2.12 12.13 1.89
CA PRO A 205 -2.31 12.30 0.45
C PRO A 205 -3.66 11.79 -0.10
N ILE A 206 -4.48 11.02 0.66
CA ILE A 206 -5.56 10.18 0.10
C ILE A 206 -6.75 10.99 -0.42
N ILE A 207 -7.26 10.59 -1.58
CA ILE A 207 -8.49 11.10 -2.18
C ILE A 207 -9.50 9.97 -2.38
N CYS A 208 -9.05 8.81 -2.88
CA CYS A 208 -9.92 7.67 -3.15
C CYS A 208 -9.28 6.35 -2.70
N TYR A 209 -10.12 5.46 -2.20
CA TYR A 209 -9.80 4.09 -1.81
C TYR A 209 -11.05 3.22 -1.77
N GLU A 210 -10.90 1.92 -1.94
CA GLU A 210 -11.93 0.90 -1.70
C GLU A 210 -11.25 -0.38 -1.20
N ASP A 211 -11.86 -1.09 -0.24
CA ASP A 211 -11.42 -2.43 0.20
C ASP A 211 -11.37 -3.36 -1.01
N TRP A 212 -10.32 -4.17 -1.15
CA TRP A 212 -10.06 -5.04 -2.28
C TRP A 212 -11.23 -5.96 -2.67
N LYS A 213 -12.08 -6.31 -1.70
CA LYS A 213 -13.28 -7.14 -1.94
C LYS A 213 -14.32 -6.44 -2.81
N TYR A 214 -14.40 -5.12 -2.72
CA TYR A 214 -15.35 -4.29 -3.45
C TYR A 214 -14.70 -3.49 -4.59
N PHE A 215 -13.38 -3.49 -4.64
CA PHE A 215 -12.60 -2.78 -5.63
C PHE A 215 -12.88 -3.27 -7.06
N LYS A 216 -12.99 -2.33 -7.99
CA LYS A 216 -13.22 -2.61 -9.42
C LYS A 216 -11.98 -2.19 -10.22
N PRO A 217 -11.37 -3.08 -11.01
CA PRO A 217 -10.25 -2.73 -11.88
C PRO A 217 -10.56 -1.53 -12.79
N GLY A 218 -9.57 -0.66 -12.97
CA GLY A 218 -9.71 0.58 -13.73
C GLY A 218 -10.37 1.73 -12.96
N SER A 219 -10.66 1.55 -11.65
CA SER A 219 -11.08 2.62 -10.76
C SER A 219 -9.99 2.94 -9.72
N CYS A 220 -10.21 3.97 -8.91
CA CYS A 220 -9.41 4.25 -7.72
C CYS A 220 -10.22 4.07 -6.43
N GLY A 221 -11.37 3.38 -6.53
CA GLY A 221 -12.30 3.24 -5.41
C GLY A 221 -13.24 4.43 -5.24
N LYS A 222 -13.74 4.60 -4.03
CA LYS A 222 -14.64 5.67 -3.62
C LYS A 222 -13.86 6.85 -3.03
N ALA A 223 -14.46 8.03 -3.06
CA ALA A 223 -13.91 9.19 -2.37
C ALA A 223 -13.74 8.89 -0.87
N ALA A 224 -12.59 9.24 -0.32
CA ALA A 224 -12.35 9.16 1.10
C ALA A 224 -13.28 10.12 1.85
N PRO A 225 -13.93 9.70 2.93
CA PRO A 225 -15.00 10.48 3.58
C PRO A 225 -14.49 11.66 4.42
N ARG A 226 -13.20 11.96 4.42
CA ARG A 226 -12.59 13.02 5.26
C ARG A 226 -11.76 14.00 4.45
#